data_132fa1aa462feae9226067fef06bca8b
#
_entry.id   132fa1aa462feae9226067fef06bca8b
#
_cell.length_a   1.000
_cell.length_b   1.000
_cell.length_c   1.000
_cell.angle_alpha   90.00
_cell.angle_beta   90.00
_cell.angle_gamma   90.00
#
_symmetry.space_group_name_H-M   'P 1'
#
loop_
_entity.id
_entity.type
_entity.pdbx_description
1 polymer ?
#
loop_
_entity_poly.entity_id
_entity_poly.type
_entity_poly.pdbx_seq_one_letter_code
_entity_poly.pdbx_strand_id
1 'polypeptide(L)'
;GCLTRVWGPTLEKAGYKTFQPKITVFPEGGTVTTECGKQKSQNAFYCAADQRIYIAQDMLDVLSTDLSKARAIFNLIIAHEYGHTIQGQSGILVSGNALAKSGSDSKAMEISRRLETQADCFAGAAMSSLWQGLKLTDADRQDILNIIMDLGDDKLRERNNGDPNEEGDHGKGKNRHMWLERGLNSNGSLGQCNTFAASSGEVE
;
A
#
# COMPACT_ATOMS: atom_id res chain seq x y z
N GLY A 1 8.05 12.93 9.17
CA GLY A 1 8.20 11.66 9.85
C GLY A 1 9.35 10.79 9.32
N CYS A 2 9.47 9.55 9.82
CA CYS A 2 10.54 8.63 9.38
C CYS A 2 10.48 8.34 7.89
N LEU A 3 9.29 8.04 7.35
CA LEU A 3 9.10 7.76 5.91
C LEU A 3 9.49 8.94 5.01
N THR A 4 9.18 10.19 5.41
CA THR A 4 9.61 11.37 4.67
C THR A 4 11.14 11.49 4.63
N ARG A 5 11.84 11.12 5.72
CA ARG A 5 13.31 11.11 5.76
C ARG A 5 13.93 10.00 4.89
N VAL A 6 13.22 8.87 4.75
CA VAL A 6 13.66 7.78 3.85
C VAL A 6 13.53 8.20 2.39
N TRP A 7 12.39 8.75 2.00
CA TRP A 7 12.04 8.98 0.60
C TRP A 7 12.35 10.36 0.06
N GLY A 8 12.31 11.39 0.93
CA GLY A 8 12.54 12.79 0.53
C GLY A 8 13.80 12.96 -0.31
N PRO A 9 14.99 12.55 0.18
CA PRO A 9 16.23 12.73 -0.57
C PRO A 9 16.24 12.03 -1.94
N THR A 10 15.61 10.85 -2.05
CA THR A 10 15.54 10.10 -3.31
C THR A 10 14.64 10.81 -4.33
N LEU A 11 13.46 11.27 -3.90
CA LEU A 11 12.52 12.00 -4.76
C LEU A 11 13.07 13.35 -5.17
N GLU A 12 13.69 14.09 -4.25
CA GLU A 12 14.30 15.40 -4.53
C GLU A 12 15.47 15.28 -5.53
N LYS A 13 16.32 14.27 -5.37
CA LYS A 13 17.38 13.96 -6.34
C LYS A 13 16.83 13.63 -7.73
N ALA A 14 15.64 13.04 -7.80
CA ALA A 14 14.93 12.79 -9.04
C ALA A 14 14.17 14.02 -9.58
N GLY A 15 14.24 15.17 -8.92
CA GLY A 15 13.63 16.43 -9.35
C GLY A 15 12.19 16.65 -8.88
N TYR A 16 11.66 15.78 -8.00
CA TYR A 16 10.31 15.92 -7.47
C TYR A 16 10.28 16.78 -6.21
N LYS A 17 9.20 17.54 -6.05
CA LYS A 17 8.91 18.24 -4.79
C LYS A 17 8.34 17.27 -3.79
N THR A 18 8.87 17.27 -2.58
CA THR A 18 8.41 16.39 -1.51
C THR A 18 7.63 17.13 -0.45
N PHE A 19 6.69 16.45 0.16
CA PHE A 19 5.96 16.93 1.34
C PHE A 19 5.71 15.75 2.30
N GLN A 20 5.50 16.08 3.55
CA GLN A 20 5.04 15.10 4.53
C GLN A 20 3.51 15.09 4.53
N PRO A 21 2.84 13.96 4.17
CA PRO A 21 1.39 13.88 4.24
C PRO A 21 0.94 14.04 5.70
N LYS A 22 -0.18 14.73 5.91
CA LYS A 22 -0.84 14.74 7.21
C LYS A 22 -1.56 13.41 7.42
N ILE A 23 -1.52 12.90 8.64
CA ILE A 23 -2.28 11.71 9.03
C ILE A 23 -3.51 12.16 9.80
N THR A 24 -4.67 11.66 9.39
CA THR A 24 -5.95 11.88 10.05
C THR A 24 -6.51 10.55 10.52
N VAL A 25 -6.73 10.42 11.82
CA VAL A 25 -7.39 9.25 12.41
C VAL A 25 -8.88 9.57 12.55
N PHE A 26 -9.73 8.65 12.15
CA PHE A 26 -11.19 8.79 12.28
C PHE A 26 -11.80 7.64 13.08
N PRO A 27 -12.98 7.86 13.71
CA PRO A 27 -13.55 6.91 14.68
C PRO A 27 -13.90 5.55 14.07
N GLU A 28 -13.80 4.50 14.91
CA GLU A 28 -14.32 3.16 14.62
C GLU A 28 -15.83 3.19 14.31
N GLY A 29 -16.30 2.27 13.46
CA GLY A 29 -17.70 2.17 13.05
C GLY A 29 -18.25 3.39 12.31
N GLY A 30 -17.40 4.42 12.11
CA GLY A 30 -17.80 5.69 11.52
C GLY A 30 -17.55 5.78 10.01
N THR A 31 -17.77 6.98 9.50
CA THR A 31 -17.39 7.37 8.14
C THR A 31 -16.64 8.68 8.17
N VAL A 32 -15.73 8.87 7.23
CA VAL A 32 -15.06 10.15 7.00
C VAL A 32 -15.40 10.67 5.61
N THR A 33 -15.68 11.96 5.49
CA THR A 33 -15.86 12.64 4.21
C THR A 33 -14.56 13.41 3.90
N THR A 34 -14.01 13.16 2.72
CA THR A 34 -12.75 13.73 2.25
C THR A 34 -12.92 14.29 0.84
N GLU A 35 -11.92 14.95 0.30
CA GLU A 35 -11.90 15.37 -1.11
C GLU A 35 -11.90 14.17 -2.09
N CYS A 36 -11.58 12.95 -1.61
CA CYS A 36 -11.67 11.70 -2.36
C CYS A 36 -13.02 10.96 -2.17
N GLY A 37 -14.00 11.61 -1.53
CA GLY A 37 -15.31 11.04 -1.26
C GLY A 37 -15.49 10.52 0.17
N LYS A 38 -16.61 9.82 0.40
CA LYS A 38 -16.98 9.26 1.69
C LYS A 38 -16.41 7.85 1.85
N GLN A 39 -15.67 7.62 2.92
CA GLN A 39 -15.06 6.33 3.25
C GLN A 39 -15.61 5.80 4.57
N LYS A 40 -15.72 4.47 4.67
CA LYS A 40 -16.14 3.76 5.88
C LYS A 40 -14.96 3.44 6.78
N SER A 41 -15.23 3.09 8.05
CA SER A 41 -14.26 2.52 8.99
C SER A 41 -13.67 1.19 8.51
N GLN A 42 -12.75 0.62 9.28
CA GLN A 42 -11.95 -0.56 8.94
C GLN A 42 -11.12 -0.36 7.65
N ASN A 43 -10.66 0.87 7.43
CA ASN A 43 -9.93 1.26 6.23
C ASN A 43 -8.77 2.19 6.58
N ALA A 44 -7.73 2.15 5.74
CA ALA A 44 -6.69 3.15 5.64
C ALA A 44 -6.53 3.52 4.16
N PHE A 45 -6.29 4.78 3.84
CA PHE A 45 -6.12 5.20 2.46
C PHE A 45 -5.40 6.55 2.35
N TYR A 46 -4.69 6.74 1.26
CA TYR A 46 -4.16 8.03 0.86
C TYR A 46 -5.14 8.74 -0.09
N CYS A 47 -5.50 9.97 0.23
CA CYS A 47 -6.28 10.81 -0.67
C CYS A 47 -5.34 11.81 -1.38
N ALA A 48 -5.23 11.68 -2.70
CA ALA A 48 -4.36 12.54 -3.50
C ALA A 48 -4.89 13.97 -3.63
N ALA A 49 -6.20 14.18 -3.53
CA ALA A 49 -6.83 15.49 -3.69
C ALA A 49 -6.51 16.44 -2.53
N ASP A 50 -6.43 15.94 -1.30
CA ASP A 50 -6.05 16.72 -0.13
C ASP A 50 -4.68 16.35 0.46
N GLN A 51 -3.98 15.38 -0.16
CA GLN A 51 -2.62 14.94 0.18
C GLN A 51 -2.50 14.42 1.62
N ARG A 52 -3.50 13.67 2.09
CA ARG A 52 -3.58 13.11 3.44
C ARG A 52 -3.66 11.61 3.44
N ILE A 53 -3.16 11.02 4.51
CA ILE A 53 -3.41 9.61 4.86
C ILE A 53 -4.50 9.58 5.92
N TYR A 54 -5.52 8.79 5.69
CA TYR A 54 -6.63 8.56 6.61
C TYR A 54 -6.56 7.16 7.18
N ILE A 55 -6.81 6.99 8.47
CA ILE A 55 -6.73 5.72 9.16
C ILE A 55 -7.93 5.60 10.09
N ALA A 56 -8.75 4.56 9.92
CA ALA A 56 -9.79 4.23 10.88
C ALA A 56 -9.18 3.64 12.16
N GLN A 57 -9.76 3.95 13.32
CA GLN A 57 -9.30 3.42 14.60
C GLN A 57 -9.40 1.89 14.68
N ASP A 58 -10.41 1.32 14.03
CA ASP A 58 -10.71 -0.11 13.94
C ASP A 58 -10.09 -0.80 12.71
N MET A 59 -9.15 -0.15 12.03
CA MET A 59 -8.50 -0.72 10.86
C MET A 59 -7.80 -2.05 11.17
N LEU A 60 -7.20 -2.18 12.36
CA LEU A 60 -6.50 -3.40 12.76
C LEU A 60 -7.44 -4.58 13.02
N ASP A 61 -8.73 -4.35 13.26
CA ASP A 61 -9.72 -5.41 13.51
C ASP A 61 -9.94 -6.29 12.28
N VAL A 62 -9.67 -5.74 11.08
CA VAL A 62 -9.74 -6.51 9.82
C VAL A 62 -8.61 -7.54 9.73
N LEU A 63 -7.49 -7.31 10.43
CA LEU A 63 -6.23 -7.99 10.17
C LEU A 63 -5.88 -9.06 11.19
N SER A 64 -6.09 -8.83 12.46
CA SER A 64 -5.80 -9.81 13.52
C SER A 64 -6.20 -9.28 14.90
N THR A 65 -6.68 -10.18 15.75
CA THR A 65 -6.86 -9.93 17.19
C THR A 65 -5.57 -10.08 17.99
N ASP A 66 -4.46 -10.50 17.36
CA ASP A 66 -3.16 -10.68 18.02
C ASP A 66 -2.43 -9.34 18.13
N LEU A 67 -2.53 -8.71 19.29
CA LEU A 67 -1.90 -7.43 19.58
C LEU A 67 -0.37 -7.48 19.51
N SER A 68 0.26 -8.67 19.59
CA SER A 68 1.72 -8.79 19.45
C SER A 68 2.19 -8.43 18.06
N LYS A 69 1.35 -8.67 17.04
CA LYS A 69 1.60 -8.37 15.63
C LYS A 69 1.16 -6.97 15.22
N ALA A 70 0.28 -6.34 15.99
CA ALA A 70 -0.38 -5.08 15.65
C ALA A 70 0.62 -3.98 15.26
N ARG A 71 1.77 -3.90 15.94
CA ARG A 71 2.80 -2.90 15.66
C ARG A 71 3.43 -3.07 14.28
N ALA A 72 3.81 -4.30 13.91
CA ALA A 72 4.42 -4.58 12.62
C ALA A 72 3.43 -4.34 11.48
N ILE A 73 2.19 -4.80 11.67
CA ILE A 73 1.08 -4.61 10.73
C ILE A 73 0.76 -3.13 10.55
N PHE A 74 0.65 -2.36 11.63
CA PHE A 74 0.41 -0.92 11.57
C PHE A 74 1.51 -0.19 10.79
N ASN A 75 2.78 -0.55 11.03
CA ASN A 75 3.90 0.03 10.29
C ASN A 75 3.83 -0.32 8.80
N LEU A 76 3.43 -1.55 8.43
CA LEU A 76 3.22 -1.96 7.04
C LEU A 76 2.16 -1.10 6.37
N ILE A 77 0.98 -0.95 6.99
CA ILE A 77 -0.12 -0.19 6.40
C ILE A 77 0.27 1.28 6.21
N ILE A 78 0.88 1.91 7.21
CA ILE A 78 1.36 3.29 7.07
C ILE A 78 2.41 3.41 5.96
N ALA A 79 3.28 2.43 5.82
CA ALA A 79 4.28 2.43 4.75
C ALA A 79 3.65 2.24 3.37
N HIS A 80 2.59 1.42 3.25
CA HIS A 80 1.81 1.23 2.04
C HIS A 80 1.10 2.52 1.62
N GLU A 81 0.35 3.17 2.52
CA GLU A 81 -0.31 4.43 2.24
C GLU A 81 0.70 5.54 1.90
N TYR A 82 1.88 5.49 2.52
CA TYR A 82 2.96 6.37 2.13
C TYR A 82 3.50 6.05 0.73
N GLY A 83 3.44 4.79 0.30
CA GLY A 83 3.73 4.38 -1.09
C GLY A 83 2.84 5.11 -2.08
N HIS A 84 1.54 5.24 -1.81
CA HIS A 84 0.63 6.06 -2.62
C HIS A 84 0.98 7.55 -2.58
N THR A 85 1.51 8.05 -1.46
CA THR A 85 2.05 9.43 -1.39
C THR A 85 3.23 9.61 -2.36
N ILE A 86 4.14 8.63 -2.45
CA ILE A 86 5.27 8.65 -3.40
C ILE A 86 4.74 8.66 -4.85
N GLN A 87 3.76 7.81 -5.16
CA GLN A 87 3.12 7.78 -6.48
C GLN A 87 2.46 9.12 -6.83
N GLY A 88 1.81 9.76 -5.84
CA GLY A 88 1.24 11.10 -6.00
C GLY A 88 2.29 12.17 -6.30
N GLN A 89 3.37 12.20 -5.51
CA GLN A 89 4.46 13.18 -5.64
C GLN A 89 5.27 13.00 -6.93
N SER A 90 5.42 11.76 -7.40
CA SER A 90 6.18 11.44 -8.64
C SER A 90 5.32 11.50 -9.91
N GLY A 91 4.01 11.74 -9.81
CA GLY A 91 3.10 11.77 -10.94
C GLY A 91 2.66 10.38 -11.45
N ILE A 92 3.14 9.29 -10.84
CA ILE A 92 2.75 7.90 -11.21
C ILE A 92 1.25 7.72 -11.04
N LEU A 93 0.67 8.18 -9.93
CA LEU A 93 -0.76 8.05 -9.64
C LEU A 93 -1.63 8.78 -10.68
N VAL A 94 -1.24 9.99 -11.07
CA VAL A 94 -1.94 10.78 -12.09
C VAL A 94 -1.86 10.11 -13.45
N SER A 95 -0.68 9.61 -13.83
CA SER A 95 -0.45 8.92 -15.10
C SER A 95 -1.21 7.58 -15.17
N GLY A 96 -1.16 6.80 -14.07
CA GLY A 96 -1.91 5.55 -13.95
C GLY A 96 -3.42 5.77 -14.08
N ASN A 97 -3.97 6.75 -13.36
CA ASN A 97 -5.39 7.08 -13.44
C ASN A 97 -5.81 7.57 -14.85
N ALA A 98 -4.95 8.29 -15.55
CA ALA A 98 -5.20 8.70 -16.93
C ALA A 98 -5.24 7.48 -17.88
N LEU A 99 -4.31 6.54 -17.73
CA LEU A 99 -4.31 5.28 -18.48
C LEU A 99 -5.55 4.43 -18.19
N ALA A 100 -5.95 4.31 -16.93
CA ALA A 100 -7.16 3.59 -16.52
C ALA A 100 -8.41 4.17 -17.18
N LYS A 101 -8.58 5.49 -17.18
CA LYS A 101 -9.73 6.18 -17.79
C LYS A 101 -9.79 6.05 -19.31
N SER A 102 -8.66 5.81 -19.98
CA SER A 102 -8.60 5.65 -21.45
C SER A 102 -8.77 4.21 -21.91
N GLY A 103 -8.83 3.24 -21.00
CA GLY A 103 -8.91 1.81 -21.27
C GLY A 103 -10.30 1.21 -21.04
N SER A 104 -10.39 -0.12 -21.18
CA SER A 104 -11.54 -0.91 -20.73
C SER A 104 -11.55 -1.04 -19.21
N ASP A 105 -12.68 -1.53 -18.65
CA ASP A 105 -12.78 -1.81 -17.21
C ASP A 105 -11.71 -2.79 -16.73
N SER A 106 -11.43 -3.85 -17.50
CA SER A 106 -10.34 -4.80 -17.19
C SER A 106 -8.97 -4.11 -17.19
N LYS A 107 -8.73 -3.17 -18.10
CA LYS A 107 -7.48 -2.40 -18.12
C LYS A 107 -7.40 -1.45 -16.94
N ALA A 108 -8.50 -0.84 -16.55
CA ALA A 108 -8.56 0.01 -15.36
C ALA A 108 -8.23 -0.79 -14.09
N MET A 109 -8.79 -2.00 -13.94
CA MET A 109 -8.49 -2.91 -12.85
C MET A 109 -7.02 -3.33 -12.84
N GLU A 110 -6.43 -3.67 -14.00
CA GLU A 110 -5.00 -3.99 -14.09
C GLU A 110 -4.13 -2.80 -13.64
N ILE A 111 -4.45 -1.57 -14.06
CA ILE A 111 -3.72 -0.37 -13.65
C ILE A 111 -3.82 -0.15 -12.13
N SER A 112 -5.01 -0.37 -11.55
CA SER A 112 -5.19 -0.30 -10.10
C SER A 112 -4.26 -1.29 -9.40
N ARG A 113 -4.27 -2.56 -9.78
CA ARG A 113 -3.38 -3.59 -9.22
C ARG A 113 -1.90 -3.25 -9.36
N ARG A 114 -1.48 -2.62 -10.47
CA ARG A 114 -0.09 -2.14 -10.64
C ARG A 114 0.27 -1.05 -9.65
N LEU A 115 -0.64 -0.13 -9.37
CA LEU A 115 -0.45 0.91 -8.36
C LEU A 115 -0.39 0.30 -6.95
N GLU A 116 -1.30 -0.61 -6.63
CA GLU A 116 -1.37 -1.26 -5.33
C GLU A 116 -0.13 -2.12 -5.02
N THR A 117 0.24 -3.00 -5.94
CA THR A 117 1.43 -3.85 -5.78
C THR A 117 2.73 -3.04 -5.79
N GLN A 118 2.75 -1.88 -6.47
CA GLN A 118 3.87 -0.94 -6.38
C GLN A 118 3.94 -0.29 -5.00
N ALA A 119 2.80 0.07 -4.41
CA ALA A 119 2.74 0.61 -3.05
C ALA A 119 3.21 -0.43 -2.03
N ASP A 120 2.87 -1.72 -2.21
CA ASP A 120 3.41 -2.82 -1.40
C ASP A 120 4.94 -2.91 -1.50
N CYS A 121 5.49 -2.81 -2.70
CA CYS A 121 6.95 -2.82 -2.90
C CYS A 121 7.62 -1.58 -2.26
N PHE A 122 7.05 -0.41 -2.40
CA PHE A 122 7.54 0.80 -1.73
C PHE A 122 7.48 0.68 -0.21
N ALA A 123 6.41 0.06 0.33
CA ALA A 123 6.31 -0.25 1.75
C ALA A 123 7.45 -1.16 2.21
N GLY A 124 7.72 -2.23 1.48
CA GLY A 124 8.83 -3.14 1.76
C GLY A 124 10.18 -2.43 1.77
N ALA A 125 10.45 -1.59 0.76
CA ALA A 125 11.69 -0.82 0.67
C ALA A 125 11.84 0.19 1.82
N ALA A 126 10.75 0.85 2.23
CA ALA A 126 10.75 1.74 3.40
C ALA A 126 11.04 0.97 4.70
N MET A 127 10.36 -0.16 4.90
CA MET A 127 10.52 -0.98 6.09
C MET A 127 11.93 -1.56 6.17
N SER A 128 12.53 -1.99 5.05
CA SER A 128 13.93 -2.40 4.97
C SER A 128 14.87 -1.30 5.50
N SER A 129 14.67 -0.07 5.06
CA SER A 129 15.47 1.09 5.49
C SER A 129 15.27 1.46 6.97
N LEU A 130 14.09 1.15 7.52
CA LEU A 130 13.72 1.49 8.91
C LEU A 130 13.83 0.30 9.87
N TRP A 131 14.23 -0.88 9.39
CA TRP A 131 14.15 -2.16 10.10
C TRP A 131 14.74 -2.10 11.51
N GLN A 132 15.99 -1.65 11.61
CA GLN A 132 16.68 -1.51 12.89
C GLN A 132 16.05 -0.42 13.77
N GLY A 133 15.70 0.73 13.17
CA GLY A 133 15.09 1.85 13.91
C GLY A 133 13.72 1.50 14.49
N LEU A 134 12.95 0.66 13.81
CA LEU A 134 11.67 0.14 14.27
C LEU A 134 11.81 -1.09 15.16
N LYS A 135 13.04 -1.62 15.34
CA LYS A 135 13.34 -2.84 16.11
C LYS A 135 12.48 -4.03 15.64
N LEU A 136 12.35 -4.20 14.32
CA LEU A 136 11.64 -5.32 13.72
C LEU A 136 12.51 -6.58 13.76
N THR A 137 11.86 -7.72 13.93
CA THR A 137 12.48 -9.05 14.03
C THR A 137 12.15 -9.89 12.80
N ASP A 138 12.77 -11.06 12.65
CA ASP A 138 12.43 -12.01 11.58
C ASP A 138 11.00 -12.54 11.75
N ALA A 139 10.49 -12.64 12.97
CA ALA A 139 9.09 -12.97 13.22
C ALA A 139 8.16 -11.86 12.71
N ASP A 140 8.48 -10.58 12.97
CA ASP A 140 7.73 -9.47 12.39
C ASP A 140 7.74 -9.51 10.85
N ARG A 141 8.88 -9.89 10.24
CA ARG A 141 8.97 -10.06 8.78
C ARG A 141 7.97 -11.09 8.27
N GLN A 142 7.93 -12.26 8.91
CA GLN A 142 7.00 -13.31 8.51
C GLN A 142 5.55 -12.90 8.70
N ASP A 143 5.24 -12.21 9.81
CA ASP A 143 3.89 -11.70 10.07
C ASP A 143 3.45 -10.68 9.01
N ILE A 144 4.31 -9.75 8.62
CA ILE A 144 4.02 -8.76 7.56
C ILE A 144 3.77 -9.44 6.21
N LEU A 145 4.60 -10.43 5.85
CA LEU A 145 4.45 -11.17 4.60
C LEU A 145 3.17 -12.02 4.59
N ASN A 146 2.81 -12.64 5.70
CA ASN A 146 1.56 -13.39 5.83
C ASN A 146 0.34 -12.46 5.72
N ILE A 147 0.37 -11.33 6.42
CA ILE A 147 -0.74 -10.37 6.39
C ILE A 147 -0.98 -9.79 5.00
N ILE A 148 0.07 -9.39 4.29
CA ILE A 148 -0.14 -8.84 2.94
C ILE A 148 -0.71 -9.90 1.98
N MET A 149 -0.34 -11.17 2.16
CA MET A 149 -0.95 -12.27 1.44
C MET A 149 -2.45 -12.40 1.78
N ASP A 150 -2.81 -12.32 3.06
CA ASP A 150 -4.20 -12.43 3.54
C ASP A 150 -5.08 -11.24 3.16
N LEU A 151 -4.47 -10.13 2.79
CA LEU A 151 -5.13 -8.92 2.27
C LEU A 151 -5.29 -8.92 0.74
N GLY A 152 -4.90 -9.99 0.06
CA GLY A 152 -5.20 -10.14 -1.37
C GLY A 152 -6.70 -10.30 -1.63
N ASP A 153 -7.14 -9.80 -2.78
CA ASP A 153 -8.56 -9.85 -3.18
C ASP A 153 -9.12 -11.27 -3.16
N ASP A 154 -8.32 -12.25 -3.60
CA ASP A 154 -8.66 -13.67 -3.57
C ASP A 154 -8.91 -14.16 -2.13
N LYS A 155 -8.06 -13.80 -1.19
CA LYS A 155 -8.16 -14.20 0.22
C LYS A 155 -9.30 -13.50 0.95
N LEU A 156 -9.51 -12.23 0.69
CA LEU A 156 -10.64 -11.48 1.25
C LEU A 156 -11.98 -12.03 0.75
N ARG A 157 -12.07 -12.42 -0.52
CA ARG A 157 -13.28 -13.07 -1.07
C ARG A 157 -13.51 -14.44 -0.49
N GLU A 158 -12.50 -15.32 -0.43
CA GLU A 158 -12.60 -16.63 0.23
C GLU A 158 -13.16 -16.50 1.64
N ARG A 159 -12.65 -15.54 2.43
CA ARG A 159 -13.10 -15.28 3.81
C ARG A 159 -14.57 -14.85 3.89
N ASN A 160 -15.06 -14.16 2.87
CA ASN A 160 -16.43 -13.67 2.77
C ASN A 160 -17.34 -14.58 1.92
N ASN A 161 -16.94 -15.84 1.66
CA ASN A 161 -17.67 -16.82 0.84
C ASN A 161 -17.94 -16.35 -0.61
N GLY A 162 -17.07 -15.49 -1.17
CA GLY A 162 -17.11 -15.05 -2.56
C GLY A 162 -16.19 -15.91 -3.46
N ASP A 163 -16.21 -15.61 -4.77
CA ASP A 163 -15.34 -16.29 -5.74
C ASP A 163 -13.91 -15.69 -5.68
N PRO A 164 -12.89 -16.48 -5.29
CA PRO A 164 -11.52 -16.02 -5.23
C PRO A 164 -10.90 -15.71 -6.60
N ASN A 165 -11.54 -16.15 -7.70
CA ASN A 165 -11.06 -15.91 -9.05
C ASN A 165 -11.63 -14.61 -9.66
N GLU A 166 -12.59 -13.98 -9.01
CA GLU A 166 -13.09 -12.69 -9.44
C GLU A 166 -11.99 -11.64 -9.35
N GLU A 167 -11.82 -10.85 -10.41
CA GLU A 167 -10.81 -9.78 -10.42
C GLU A 167 -11.12 -8.68 -9.40
N GLY A 168 -10.10 -8.27 -8.66
CA GLY A 168 -10.14 -7.15 -7.74
C GLY A 168 -9.15 -6.05 -8.14
N ASP A 169 -9.14 -4.98 -7.40
CA ASP A 169 -8.34 -3.79 -7.66
C ASP A 169 -7.01 -3.75 -6.88
N HIS A 170 -6.86 -4.61 -5.84
CA HIS A 170 -5.63 -4.70 -5.05
C HIS A 170 -4.69 -5.81 -5.52
N GLY A 171 -5.21 -6.85 -6.17
CA GLY A 171 -4.46 -8.01 -6.64
C GLY A 171 -4.47 -9.19 -5.68
N LYS A 172 -4.06 -10.35 -6.21
CA LYS A 172 -3.99 -11.60 -5.45
C LYS A 172 -2.91 -11.57 -4.38
N GLY A 173 -3.19 -12.21 -3.26
CA GLY A 173 -2.30 -12.24 -2.11
C GLY A 173 -0.87 -12.68 -2.44
N LYS A 174 -0.70 -13.69 -3.31
CA LYS A 174 0.62 -14.16 -3.75
C LYS A 174 1.45 -13.07 -4.44
N ASN A 175 0.81 -12.21 -5.23
CA ASN A 175 1.49 -11.15 -5.96
C ASN A 175 1.82 -9.98 -5.04
N ARG A 176 0.91 -9.59 -4.17
CA ARG A 176 1.14 -8.60 -3.11
C ARG A 176 2.32 -9.01 -2.22
N HIS A 177 2.34 -10.27 -1.76
CA HIS A 177 3.45 -10.85 -1.01
C HIS A 177 4.77 -10.74 -1.77
N MET A 178 4.80 -11.17 -3.03
CA MET A 178 6.00 -11.13 -3.87
C MET A 178 6.56 -9.70 -4.02
N TRP A 179 5.70 -8.71 -4.26
CA TRP A 179 6.13 -7.33 -4.42
C TRP A 179 6.61 -6.70 -3.11
N LEU A 180 5.91 -6.96 -2.00
CA LEU A 180 6.38 -6.54 -0.67
C LEU A 180 7.74 -7.14 -0.33
N GLU A 181 7.92 -8.45 -0.57
CA GLU A 181 9.18 -9.14 -0.31
C GLU A 181 10.32 -8.59 -1.18
N ARG A 182 10.04 -8.31 -2.46
CA ARG A 182 11.01 -7.64 -3.36
C ARG A 182 11.44 -6.30 -2.79
N GLY A 183 10.51 -5.51 -2.27
CA GLY A 183 10.80 -4.27 -1.57
C GLY A 183 11.65 -4.46 -0.32
N LEU A 184 11.30 -5.41 0.54
CA LEU A 184 12.06 -5.75 1.74
C LEU A 184 13.52 -6.15 1.43
N ASN A 185 13.75 -6.80 0.29
CA ASN A 185 15.08 -7.23 -0.16
C ASN A 185 15.82 -6.17 -0.99
N SER A 186 15.22 -5.02 -1.25
CA SER A 186 15.76 -4.00 -2.15
C SER A 186 16.83 -3.09 -1.53
N ASN A 187 17.10 -3.23 -0.24
CA ASN A 187 17.94 -2.29 0.53
C ASN A 187 17.51 -0.83 0.37
N GLY A 188 16.21 -0.59 0.31
CA GLY A 188 15.62 0.74 0.14
C GLY A 188 15.61 1.27 -1.30
N SER A 189 15.90 0.44 -2.31
CA SER A 189 15.91 0.86 -3.72
C SER A 189 14.51 0.82 -4.34
N LEU A 190 14.00 1.98 -4.80
CA LEU A 190 12.75 2.10 -5.55
C LEU A 190 12.80 1.48 -6.95
N GLY A 191 13.99 1.32 -7.52
CA GLY A 191 14.18 0.75 -8.86
C GLY A 191 13.68 -0.68 -9.00
N GLN A 192 13.55 -1.41 -7.89
CA GLN A 192 13.01 -2.77 -7.87
C GLN A 192 11.47 -2.82 -7.96
N CYS A 193 10.79 -1.68 -7.84
CA CYS A 193 9.34 -1.58 -7.71
C CYS A 193 8.62 -1.13 -8.99
N ASN A 194 9.18 -1.40 -10.17
CA ASN A 194 8.55 -1.03 -11.44
C ASN A 194 7.49 -2.06 -11.87
N THR A 195 6.31 -2.01 -11.24
CA THR A 195 5.16 -2.89 -11.56
C THR A 195 4.57 -2.63 -12.94
N PHE A 196 4.80 -1.44 -13.51
CA PHE A 196 4.32 -1.11 -14.86
C PHE A 196 5.11 -1.80 -15.97
N ALA A 197 6.34 -2.29 -15.68
CA ALA A 197 7.12 -3.12 -16.59
C ALA A 197 6.93 -4.63 -16.35
N ALA A 198 6.22 -5.02 -15.30
CA ALA A 198 5.95 -6.42 -14.98
C ALA A 198 4.88 -7.01 -15.91
N SER A 199 4.85 -8.34 -16.03
CA SER A 199 3.77 -9.05 -16.72
C SER A 199 2.45 -8.89 -15.95
N SER A 200 1.30 -9.03 -16.64
CA SER A 200 -0.02 -8.97 -16.00
C SER A 200 -0.16 -10.02 -14.88
N GLY A 201 0.36 -11.24 -15.08
CA GLY A 201 0.32 -12.31 -14.09
C GLY A 201 1.11 -12.04 -12.79
N GLU A 202 2.03 -11.06 -12.80
CA GLU A 202 2.77 -10.63 -11.60
C GLU A 202 2.03 -9.56 -10.79
N VAL A 203 0.91 -9.05 -11.29
CA VAL A 203 0.10 -8.00 -10.64
C VAL A 203 -1.39 -8.36 -10.53
N GLU A 204 -1.78 -9.59 -10.95
CA GLU A 204 -3.16 -10.09 -10.79
C GLU A 204 -3.60 -10.18 -9.34
#